data_10fa0beeb3e7a8a1095f917635e4da50
#
_entry.id   10fa0beeb3e7a8a1095f917635e4da50
#
_cell.length_a   1.000
_cell.length_b   1.000
_cell.length_c   1.000
_cell.angle_alpha   90.00
_cell.angle_beta   90.00
_cell.angle_gamma   90.00
#
_symmetry.space_group_name_H-M   'P 1'
#
loop_
_entity.id
_entity.type
_entity.pdbx_description
1 polymer ?
#
loop_
_entity_poly.entity_id
_entity_poly.type
_entity_poly.pdbx_seq_one_letter_code
_entity_poly.pdbx_strand_id
1 'polypeptide(L)'
;VIGALWSLCGALPLPDMIRAGGFCLIPVWVTGGIHLDGYADTSDALSSYGDREKKLEILKDPHCGAFAVIRLCTYFLAYFCVAFCIRFSPRVGLCWTLALVLERGLSGLAVAAFPMAKNTGLAHTFATAADRESVQKILIVLSVLLAAALIALGGGALVAAALLVLWRYHHVAVKEFGGI
;
A
#
# COMPACT_ATOMS: atom_id res chain seq x y z
N VAL A 1 9.62 -3.64 11.43
CA VAL A 1 10.22 -2.32 11.69
C VAL A 1 9.13 -1.26 11.81
N ILE A 2 8.30 -0.97 10.75
CA ILE A 2 7.27 0.09 10.78
C ILE A 2 6.33 -0.06 11.98
N GLY A 3 5.77 -1.25 12.21
CA GLY A 3 4.86 -1.51 13.33
C GLY A 3 5.50 -1.26 14.70
N ALA A 4 6.77 -1.61 14.88
CA ALA A 4 7.51 -1.33 16.11
C ALA A 4 7.73 0.17 16.32
N LEU A 5 8.16 0.90 15.30
CA LEU A 5 8.32 2.35 15.35
C LEU A 5 6.99 3.07 15.60
N TRP A 6 5.91 2.59 15.01
CA TRP A 6 4.58 3.10 15.25
C TRP A 6 4.10 2.90 16.68
N SER A 7 4.30 1.69 17.21
CA SER A 7 3.95 1.39 18.60
C SER A 7 4.76 2.22 19.58
N LEU A 8 6.05 2.42 19.29
CA LEU A 8 6.92 3.31 20.08
C LEU A 8 6.42 4.75 20.01
N CYS A 9 6.19 5.28 18.83
CA CYS A 9 5.68 6.63 18.64
C CYS A 9 4.33 6.85 19.36
N GLY A 10 3.44 5.85 19.32
CA GLY A 10 2.16 5.90 19.99
C GLY A 10 2.24 5.83 21.53
N ALA A 11 3.25 5.14 22.06
CA ALA A 11 3.48 4.97 23.49
C ALA A 11 4.21 6.17 24.14
N LEU A 12 4.91 6.98 23.36
CA LEU A 12 5.62 8.15 23.88
C LEU A 12 4.62 9.25 24.29
N PRO A 13 4.92 10.03 25.34
CA PRO A 13 4.13 11.17 25.79
C PRO A 13 4.29 12.39 24.86
N LEU A 14 3.92 12.20 23.60
CA LEU A 14 4.00 13.23 22.56
C LEU A 14 2.67 13.94 22.40
N PRO A 15 2.67 15.25 22.05
CA PRO A 15 1.48 15.95 21.61
C PRO A 15 0.83 15.18 20.43
N ASP A 16 -0.51 15.16 20.39
CA ASP A 16 -1.27 14.40 19.39
C ASP A 16 -0.89 14.75 17.94
N MET A 17 -0.57 16.02 17.69
CA MET A 17 -0.12 16.49 16.39
C MET A 17 1.22 15.86 15.98
N ILE A 18 2.18 15.79 16.89
CA ILE A 18 3.52 15.21 16.63
C ILE A 18 3.39 13.70 16.42
N ARG A 19 2.56 13.03 17.23
CA ARG A 19 2.26 11.61 17.08
C ARG A 19 1.61 11.31 15.72
N ALA A 20 0.61 12.10 15.31
CA ALA A 20 -0.02 11.96 14.00
C ALA A 20 0.99 12.16 12.85
N GLY A 21 1.86 13.17 12.96
CA GLY A 21 2.97 13.38 12.02
C GLY A 21 3.91 12.18 11.95
N GLY A 22 4.28 11.61 13.10
CA GLY A 22 5.10 10.39 13.17
C GLY A 22 4.42 9.22 12.46
N PHE A 23 3.13 9.02 12.67
CA PHE A 23 2.37 7.97 11.99
C PHE A 23 2.37 8.12 10.46
N CYS A 24 2.34 9.33 9.94
CA CYS A 24 2.41 9.59 8.50
C CYS A 24 3.82 9.38 7.94
N LEU A 25 4.87 9.83 8.66
CA LEU A 25 6.23 9.90 8.14
C LEU A 25 7.03 8.60 8.31
N ILE A 26 6.79 7.83 9.39
CA ILE A 26 7.51 6.58 9.65
C ILE A 26 7.45 5.60 8.46
N PRO A 27 6.29 5.33 7.85
CA PRO A 27 6.22 4.46 6.66
C PRO A 27 7.08 4.97 5.50
N VAL A 28 7.07 6.27 5.27
CA VAL A 28 7.84 6.91 4.18
C VAL A 28 9.35 6.72 4.41
N TRP A 29 9.83 7.03 5.61
CA TRP A 29 11.25 6.89 5.96
C TRP A 29 11.73 5.45 5.88
N VAL A 30 10.93 4.50 6.33
CA VAL A 30 11.31 3.08 6.32
C VAL A 30 11.32 2.49 4.91
N THR A 31 10.39 2.91 4.05
CA THR A 31 10.28 2.39 2.68
C THR A 31 11.04 3.20 1.64
N GLY A 32 11.61 4.34 2.02
CA GLY A 32 12.23 5.28 1.09
C GLY A 32 11.24 5.92 0.11
N GLY A 33 9.92 5.83 0.40
CA GLY A 33 8.88 6.43 -0.44
C GLY A 33 8.50 5.64 -1.69
N ILE A 34 9.08 4.48 -1.97
CA ILE A 34 8.89 3.72 -3.22
C ILE A 34 7.42 3.43 -3.56
N HIS A 35 6.56 3.26 -2.54
CA HIS A 35 5.13 3.03 -2.77
C HIS A 35 4.37 4.31 -3.10
N LEU A 36 4.85 5.45 -2.58
CA LEU A 36 4.29 6.76 -2.89
C LEU A 36 4.70 7.23 -4.28
N ASP A 37 5.91 6.88 -4.69
CA ASP A 37 6.41 7.09 -6.05
C ASP A 37 5.49 6.38 -7.07
N GLY A 38 5.28 5.09 -6.93
CA GLY A 38 4.35 4.35 -7.78
C GLY A 38 2.90 4.87 -7.73
N TYR A 39 2.46 5.38 -6.57
CA TYR A 39 1.14 6.02 -6.46
C TYR A 39 1.09 7.35 -7.21
N ALA A 40 2.16 8.14 -7.16
CA ALA A 40 2.29 9.41 -7.88
C ALA A 40 2.23 9.18 -9.41
N ASP A 41 3.07 8.29 -9.92
CA ASP A 41 3.14 7.95 -11.35
C ASP A 41 1.80 7.43 -11.87
N THR A 42 1.18 6.50 -11.12
CA THR A 42 -0.14 5.97 -11.47
C THR A 42 -1.22 7.05 -11.45
N SER A 43 -1.12 8.02 -10.53
CA SER A 43 -2.06 9.13 -10.43
C SER A 43 -1.97 10.07 -11.64
N ASP A 44 -0.77 10.38 -12.10
CA ASP A 44 -0.57 11.19 -13.32
C ASP A 44 -1.04 10.43 -14.56
N ALA A 45 -0.67 9.16 -14.70
CA ALA A 45 -1.10 8.33 -15.82
C ALA A 45 -2.63 8.25 -15.93
N LEU A 46 -3.33 8.02 -14.82
CA LEU A 46 -4.80 7.97 -14.80
C LEU A 46 -5.43 9.32 -15.09
N SER A 47 -4.82 10.41 -14.62
CA SER A 47 -5.33 11.78 -14.80
C SER A 47 -5.07 12.36 -16.19
N SER A 48 -4.25 11.69 -17.00
CA SER A 48 -4.03 12.08 -18.40
C SER A 48 -5.24 11.87 -19.30
N TYR A 49 -6.19 11.01 -18.89
CA TYR A 49 -7.32 10.56 -19.70
C TYR A 49 -6.93 9.99 -21.06
N GLY A 50 -5.64 9.68 -21.25
CA GLY A 50 -5.10 9.09 -22.48
C GLY A 50 -5.50 7.63 -22.64
N ASP A 51 -5.19 7.06 -23.79
CA ASP A 51 -5.29 5.63 -24.02
C ASP A 51 -4.24 4.86 -23.21
N ARG A 52 -4.27 3.53 -23.32
CA ARG A 52 -3.37 2.65 -22.58
C ARG A 52 -1.90 2.91 -22.90
N GLU A 53 -1.57 3.16 -24.17
CA GLU A 53 -0.19 3.38 -24.61
C GLU A 53 0.36 4.67 -24.00
N LYS A 54 -0.43 5.74 -24.02
CA LYS A 54 -0.07 7.01 -23.41
C LYS A 54 0.10 6.91 -21.89
N LYS A 55 -0.78 6.14 -21.20
CA LYS A 55 -0.62 5.89 -19.76
C LYS A 55 0.65 5.12 -19.44
N LEU A 56 0.99 4.10 -20.23
CA LEU A 56 2.24 3.35 -20.08
C LEU A 56 3.49 4.17 -20.41
N GLU A 57 3.38 5.16 -21.28
CA GLU A 57 4.45 6.14 -21.56
C GLU A 57 4.69 7.04 -20.34
N ILE A 58 3.61 7.61 -19.76
CA ILE A 58 3.69 8.45 -18.56
C ILE A 58 4.33 7.70 -17.39
N LEU A 59 4.02 6.43 -17.19
CA LEU A 59 4.67 5.59 -16.16
C LEU A 59 6.18 5.38 -16.36
N LYS A 60 6.77 5.83 -17.47
CA LYS A 60 8.21 5.77 -17.75
C LYS A 60 8.87 7.15 -17.64
N ASP A 61 8.07 8.21 -17.58
CA ASP A 61 8.56 9.58 -17.46
C ASP A 61 9.11 9.81 -16.04
N PRO A 62 10.37 10.22 -15.87
CA PRO A 62 10.94 10.51 -14.56
C PRO A 62 10.42 11.81 -13.94
N HIS A 63 9.60 12.58 -14.66
CA HIS A 63 9.07 13.85 -14.18
C HIS A 63 7.73 13.65 -13.46
N CYS A 64 7.59 14.28 -12.31
CA CYS A 64 6.36 14.29 -11.54
C CYS A 64 5.40 15.35 -12.10
N GLY A 65 4.20 14.96 -12.46
CA GLY A 65 3.17 15.87 -12.93
C GLY A 65 2.36 16.51 -11.79
N ALA A 66 1.54 17.50 -12.16
CA ALA A 66 0.74 18.23 -11.20
C ALA A 66 -0.29 17.36 -10.46
N PHE A 67 -0.87 16.39 -11.14
CA PHE A 67 -1.88 15.51 -10.51
C PHE A 67 -1.26 14.56 -9.48
N ALA A 68 -0.03 14.08 -9.68
CA ALA A 68 0.71 13.35 -8.67
C ALA A 68 0.87 14.17 -7.39
N VAL A 69 1.32 15.44 -7.51
CA VAL A 69 1.48 16.35 -6.38
C VAL A 69 0.16 16.56 -5.64
N ILE A 70 -0.92 16.87 -6.37
CA ILE A 70 -2.25 17.08 -5.79
C ILE A 70 -2.72 15.83 -5.03
N ARG A 71 -2.53 14.64 -5.62
CA ARG A 71 -2.92 13.36 -5.00
C ARG A 71 -2.08 13.04 -3.77
N LEU A 72 -0.77 13.28 -3.81
CA LEU A 72 0.12 13.08 -2.66
C LEU A 72 -0.23 14.03 -1.51
N CYS A 73 -0.45 15.31 -1.78
CA CYS A 73 -0.87 16.28 -0.77
C CYS A 73 -2.21 15.89 -0.13
N THR A 74 -3.19 15.49 -0.95
CA THR A 74 -4.49 15.01 -0.48
C THR A 74 -4.35 13.75 0.39
N TYR A 75 -3.52 12.79 -0.04
CA TYR A 75 -3.23 11.58 0.71
C TYR A 75 -2.63 11.90 2.08
N PHE A 76 -1.58 12.72 2.14
CA PHE A 76 -0.93 13.05 3.41
C PHE A 76 -1.84 13.84 4.34
N LEU A 77 -2.63 14.77 3.82
CA LEU A 77 -3.58 15.53 4.62
C LEU A 77 -4.66 14.60 5.20
N ALA A 78 -5.26 13.75 4.37
CA ALA A 78 -6.26 12.80 4.82
C ALA A 78 -5.69 11.82 5.86
N TYR A 79 -4.48 11.28 5.60
CA TYR A 79 -3.82 10.38 6.52
C TYR A 79 -3.52 11.04 7.86
N PHE A 80 -3.00 12.27 7.83
CA PHE A 80 -2.73 13.04 9.05
C PHE A 80 -4.01 13.29 9.86
N CYS A 81 -5.10 13.72 9.21
CA CYS A 81 -6.38 13.94 9.87
C CYS A 81 -6.91 12.67 10.54
N VAL A 82 -6.87 11.54 9.84
CA VAL A 82 -7.27 10.24 10.40
C VAL A 82 -6.37 9.84 11.56
N ALA A 83 -5.05 9.94 11.39
CA ALA A 83 -4.06 9.58 12.41
C ALA A 83 -4.20 10.46 13.67
N PHE A 84 -4.55 11.73 13.50
CA PHE A 84 -4.80 12.65 14.62
C PHE A 84 -6.02 12.23 15.47
N CYS A 85 -7.04 11.62 14.85
CA CYS A 85 -8.23 11.14 15.54
C CYS A 85 -8.02 9.79 16.26
N ILE A 86 -6.91 9.08 15.98
CA ILE A 86 -6.66 7.76 16.57
C ILE A 86 -6.18 7.90 18.02
N ARG A 87 -6.94 7.34 18.95
CA ARG A 87 -6.47 7.13 20.32
C ARG A 87 -5.61 5.87 20.35
N PHE A 88 -4.32 6.07 20.59
CA PHE A 88 -3.38 4.95 20.64
C PHE A 88 -3.67 4.04 21.86
N SER A 89 -3.61 2.73 21.61
CA SER A 89 -3.55 1.70 22.64
C SER A 89 -2.70 0.54 22.11
N PRO A 90 -2.16 -0.36 22.97
CA PRO A 90 -1.41 -1.53 22.53
C PRO A 90 -2.19 -2.39 21.52
N ARG A 91 -3.50 -2.53 21.71
CA ARG A 91 -4.38 -3.23 20.78
C ARG A 91 -4.43 -2.55 19.41
N VAL A 92 -4.56 -1.23 19.37
CA VAL A 92 -4.54 -0.45 18.12
C VAL A 92 -3.18 -0.61 17.43
N GLY A 93 -2.08 -0.51 18.16
CA GLY A 93 -0.73 -0.72 17.61
C GLY A 93 -0.55 -2.11 17.02
N LEU A 94 -1.06 -3.16 17.69
CA LEU A 94 -1.03 -4.52 17.19
C LEU A 94 -1.89 -4.68 15.91
N CYS A 95 -3.12 -4.17 15.91
CA CYS A 95 -3.99 -4.20 14.72
C CYS A 95 -3.32 -3.51 13.52
N TRP A 96 -2.72 -2.34 13.72
CA TRP A 96 -1.99 -1.65 12.66
C TRP A 96 -0.80 -2.44 12.14
N THR A 97 -0.01 -3.04 13.04
CA THR A 97 1.13 -3.87 12.64
C THR A 97 0.68 -5.05 11.79
N LEU A 98 -0.36 -5.76 12.23
CA LEU A 98 -0.92 -6.90 11.48
C LEU A 98 -1.51 -6.45 10.13
N ALA A 99 -2.18 -5.29 10.08
CA ALA A 99 -2.74 -4.74 8.85
C ALA A 99 -1.65 -4.37 7.83
N LEU A 100 -0.51 -3.81 8.29
CA LEU A 100 0.63 -3.54 7.43
C LEU A 100 1.26 -4.83 6.87
N VAL A 101 1.35 -5.88 7.68
CA VAL A 101 1.87 -7.18 7.21
C VAL A 101 0.89 -7.82 6.22
N LEU A 102 -0.42 -7.75 6.51
CA LEU A 102 -1.46 -8.23 5.59
C LEU A 102 -1.39 -7.49 4.24
N GLU A 103 -1.26 -6.18 4.27
CA GLU A 103 -1.14 -5.35 3.06
C GLU A 103 0.09 -5.76 2.23
N ARG A 104 1.24 -6.00 2.86
CA ARG A 104 2.44 -6.52 2.16
C ARG A 104 2.23 -7.93 1.61
N GLY A 105 1.55 -8.80 2.32
CA GLY A 105 1.17 -10.14 1.86
C GLY A 105 0.27 -10.09 0.63
N LEU A 106 -0.75 -9.25 0.66
CA LEU A 106 -1.68 -9.04 -0.47
C LEU A 106 -0.98 -8.38 -1.68
N SER A 107 -0.07 -7.44 -1.44
CA SER A 107 0.74 -6.84 -2.50
C SER A 107 1.66 -7.88 -3.16
N GLY A 108 2.34 -8.71 -2.38
CA GLY A 108 3.14 -9.82 -2.90
C GLY A 108 2.30 -10.84 -3.67
N LEU A 109 1.10 -11.15 -3.17
CA LEU A 109 0.14 -12.03 -3.86
C LEU A 109 -0.30 -11.44 -5.21
N ALA A 110 -0.55 -10.13 -5.27
CA ALA A 110 -0.87 -9.45 -6.52
C ALA A 110 0.26 -9.63 -7.55
N VAL A 111 1.53 -9.41 -7.16
CA VAL A 111 2.69 -9.62 -8.03
C VAL A 111 2.81 -11.08 -8.48
N ALA A 112 2.51 -12.04 -7.61
CA ALA A 112 2.59 -13.46 -7.94
C ALA A 112 1.39 -13.99 -8.74
N ALA A 113 0.20 -13.36 -8.68
CA ALA A 113 -1.03 -13.89 -9.24
C ALA A 113 -1.59 -13.10 -10.44
N PHE A 114 -1.42 -11.77 -10.47
CA PHE A 114 -2.04 -10.93 -11.47
C PHE A 114 -1.28 -10.90 -12.80
N PRO A 115 -1.93 -10.59 -13.92
CA PRO A 115 -1.26 -10.40 -15.19
C PRO A 115 -0.32 -9.19 -15.12
N MET A 116 0.85 -9.30 -15.78
CA MET A 116 1.82 -8.22 -15.86
C MET A 116 1.52 -7.28 -17.01
N ALA A 117 1.57 -5.96 -16.77
CA ALA A 117 1.43 -4.94 -17.81
C ALA A 117 2.69 -4.85 -18.70
N LYS A 118 3.86 -5.19 -18.15
CA LYS A 118 5.18 -5.12 -18.83
C LYS A 118 5.99 -6.38 -18.52
N ASN A 119 6.83 -6.79 -19.48
CA ASN A 119 7.79 -7.88 -19.30
C ASN A 119 9.16 -7.38 -18.79
N THR A 120 9.20 -6.26 -18.10
CA THR A 120 10.40 -5.60 -17.56
C THR A 120 10.09 -4.90 -16.25
N GLY A 121 11.12 -4.58 -15.46
CA GLY A 121 10.97 -3.85 -14.20
C GLY A 121 10.97 -4.75 -12.97
N LEU A 122 10.94 -4.13 -11.78
CA LEU A 122 11.08 -4.82 -10.49
C LEU A 122 9.98 -5.89 -10.28
N ALA A 123 8.72 -5.56 -10.58
CA ALA A 123 7.61 -6.51 -10.41
C ALA A 123 7.81 -7.76 -11.27
N HIS A 124 8.23 -7.60 -12.53
CA HIS A 124 8.54 -8.71 -13.42
C HIS A 124 9.72 -9.56 -12.92
N THR A 125 10.79 -8.90 -12.46
CA THR A 125 11.96 -9.60 -11.90
C THR A 125 11.57 -10.46 -10.69
N PHE A 126 10.77 -9.93 -9.76
CA PHE A 126 10.27 -10.70 -8.61
C PHE A 126 9.34 -11.84 -9.03
N ALA A 127 8.46 -11.61 -10.00
CA ALA A 127 7.52 -12.61 -10.46
C ALA A 127 8.20 -13.78 -11.20
N THR A 128 9.37 -13.57 -11.82
CA THR A 128 10.11 -14.59 -12.58
C THR A 128 11.19 -15.30 -11.75
N ALA A 129 11.66 -14.69 -10.66
CA ALA A 129 12.74 -15.22 -9.83
C ALA A 129 12.29 -16.29 -8.81
N ALA A 130 10.99 -16.46 -8.59
CA ALA A 130 10.45 -17.35 -7.56
C ALA A 130 9.59 -18.46 -8.17
N ASP A 131 9.50 -19.60 -7.47
CA ASP A 131 8.46 -20.60 -7.72
C ASP A 131 7.08 -19.98 -7.42
N ARG A 132 6.42 -19.56 -8.48
CA ARG A 132 5.16 -18.80 -8.42
C ARG A 132 4.08 -19.50 -7.63
N GLU A 133 3.96 -20.82 -7.82
CA GLU A 133 2.91 -21.60 -7.20
C GLU A 133 3.11 -21.73 -5.69
N SER A 134 4.32 -22.01 -5.27
CA SER A 134 4.66 -22.09 -3.84
C SER A 134 4.53 -20.73 -3.15
N VAL A 135 4.98 -19.64 -3.79
CA VAL A 135 4.84 -18.28 -3.26
C VAL A 135 3.38 -17.90 -3.10
N GLN A 136 2.53 -18.16 -4.09
CA GLN A 136 1.09 -17.89 -4.01
C GLN A 136 0.45 -18.63 -2.84
N LYS A 137 0.72 -19.93 -2.69
CA LYS A 137 0.17 -20.75 -1.60
C LYS A 137 0.57 -20.20 -0.22
N ILE A 138 1.84 -19.87 -0.04
CA ILE A 138 2.36 -19.32 1.22
C ILE A 138 1.69 -17.97 1.52
N LEU A 139 1.61 -17.07 0.54
CA LEU A 139 1.02 -15.74 0.74
C LEU A 139 -0.48 -15.79 0.98
N ILE A 140 -1.21 -16.73 0.37
CA ILE A 140 -2.63 -16.95 0.65
C ILE A 140 -2.81 -17.41 2.10
N VAL A 141 -2.08 -18.45 2.53
CA VAL A 141 -2.17 -18.96 3.90
C VAL A 141 -1.82 -17.87 4.91
N LEU A 142 -0.74 -17.15 4.69
CA LEU A 142 -0.33 -16.04 5.55
C LEU A 142 -1.41 -14.95 5.62
N SER A 143 -1.97 -14.55 4.48
CA SER A 143 -3.01 -13.51 4.43
C SER A 143 -4.29 -13.95 5.15
N VAL A 144 -4.68 -15.21 5.02
CA VAL A 144 -5.84 -15.78 5.74
C VAL A 144 -5.61 -15.77 7.24
N LEU A 145 -4.44 -16.21 7.71
CA LEU A 145 -4.10 -16.22 9.14
C LEU A 145 -4.07 -14.79 9.72
N LEU A 146 -3.48 -13.83 9.01
CA LEU A 146 -3.43 -12.43 9.42
C LEU A 146 -4.84 -11.81 9.46
N ALA A 147 -5.66 -12.08 8.45
CA ALA A 147 -7.04 -11.61 8.41
C ALA A 147 -7.86 -12.19 9.59
N ALA A 148 -7.73 -13.48 9.88
CA ALA A 148 -8.39 -14.11 11.02
C ALA A 148 -7.93 -13.48 12.35
N ALA A 149 -6.64 -13.25 12.54
CA ALA A 149 -6.10 -12.60 13.74
C ALA A 149 -6.62 -11.16 13.88
N LEU A 150 -6.66 -10.39 12.79
CA LEU A 150 -7.23 -9.03 12.78
C LEU A 150 -8.71 -9.03 13.15
N ILE A 151 -9.50 -9.93 12.59
CA ILE A 151 -10.94 -10.07 12.90
C ILE A 151 -11.13 -10.39 14.38
N ALA A 152 -10.36 -11.33 14.93
CA ALA A 152 -10.41 -11.69 16.35
C ALA A 152 -10.06 -10.52 17.28
N LEU A 153 -9.18 -9.60 16.82
CA LEU A 153 -8.84 -8.38 17.54
C LEU A 153 -9.85 -7.22 17.31
N GLY A 154 -10.92 -7.45 16.54
CA GLY A 154 -11.90 -6.41 16.19
C GLY A 154 -11.49 -5.54 15.04
N GLY A 155 -10.44 -5.89 14.29
CA GLY A 155 -9.93 -5.19 13.10
C GLY A 155 -10.61 -5.62 11.79
N GLY A 156 -11.81 -6.19 11.82
CA GLY A 156 -12.51 -6.67 10.63
C GLY A 156 -12.71 -5.59 9.55
N ALA A 157 -12.91 -4.34 9.95
CA ALA A 157 -13.00 -3.22 9.01
C ALA A 157 -11.69 -3.00 8.22
N LEU A 158 -10.52 -3.24 8.85
CA LEU A 158 -9.23 -3.15 8.18
C LEU A 158 -9.07 -4.25 7.12
N VAL A 159 -9.52 -5.46 7.44
CA VAL A 159 -9.52 -6.57 6.48
C VAL A 159 -10.44 -6.26 5.29
N ALA A 160 -11.65 -5.81 5.55
CA ALA A 160 -12.61 -5.44 4.50
C ALA A 160 -12.04 -4.33 3.60
N ALA A 161 -11.43 -3.30 4.19
CA ALA A 161 -10.78 -2.22 3.45
C ALA A 161 -9.61 -2.73 2.59
N ALA A 162 -8.75 -3.59 3.14
CA ALA A 162 -7.62 -4.17 2.40
C ALA A 162 -8.09 -4.99 1.17
N LEU A 163 -9.11 -5.81 1.34
CA LEU A 163 -9.68 -6.61 0.26
C LEU A 163 -10.37 -5.75 -0.80
N LEU A 164 -11.09 -4.70 -0.40
CA LEU A 164 -11.70 -3.74 -1.30
C LEU A 164 -10.65 -2.99 -2.14
N VAL A 165 -9.57 -2.55 -1.50
CA VAL A 165 -8.43 -1.90 -2.19
C VAL A 165 -7.78 -2.86 -3.16
N LEU A 166 -7.52 -4.11 -2.77
CA LEU A 166 -6.94 -5.13 -3.66
C LEU A 166 -7.83 -5.39 -4.87
N TRP A 167 -9.14 -5.54 -4.67
CA TRP A 167 -10.12 -5.71 -5.74
C TRP A 167 -10.12 -4.50 -6.68
N ARG A 168 -10.16 -3.30 -6.13
CA ARG A 168 -10.14 -2.05 -6.91
C ARG A 168 -8.83 -1.88 -7.68
N TYR A 169 -7.70 -2.19 -7.04
CA TYR A 169 -6.38 -2.20 -7.66
C TYR A 169 -6.34 -3.13 -8.87
N HIS A 170 -6.75 -4.39 -8.70
CA HIS A 170 -6.81 -5.36 -9.80
C HIS A 170 -7.65 -4.85 -10.97
N HIS A 171 -8.86 -4.34 -10.67
CA HIS A 171 -9.77 -3.82 -11.69
C HIS A 171 -9.16 -2.65 -12.48
N VAL A 172 -8.56 -1.69 -11.79
CA VAL A 172 -7.91 -0.54 -12.43
C VAL A 172 -6.68 -0.97 -13.22
N ALA A 173 -5.81 -1.80 -12.64
CA ALA A 173 -4.59 -2.26 -13.29
C ALA A 173 -4.90 -2.99 -14.62
N VAL A 174 -5.84 -3.92 -14.60
CA VAL A 174 -6.21 -4.67 -15.81
C VAL A 174 -6.89 -3.78 -16.84
N LYS A 175 -7.84 -2.93 -16.42
CA LYS A 175 -8.62 -2.08 -17.33
C LYS A 175 -7.74 -1.00 -17.97
N GLU A 176 -6.96 -0.28 -17.18
CA GLU A 176 -6.29 0.93 -17.63
C GLU A 176 -4.87 0.66 -18.16
N PHE A 177 -4.19 -0.38 -17.65
CA PHE A 177 -2.80 -0.71 -17.99
C PHE A 177 -2.64 -2.11 -18.60
N GLY A 178 -3.66 -2.97 -18.49
CA GLY A 178 -3.67 -4.36 -18.95
C GLY A 178 -2.97 -5.34 -18.03
N GLY A 179 -2.64 -4.94 -16.83
CA GLY A 179 -1.97 -5.71 -15.80
C GLY A 179 -1.30 -4.80 -14.77
N ILE A 180 -0.51 -5.41 -13.87
CA ILE A 180 0.24 -4.71 -12.84
C ILE A 180 1.65 -4.40 -13.30
#